data_b25827b652e45958579448883e788229
#
_entry.id   b25827b652e45958579448883e788229
#
_cell.length_a   1.000
_cell.length_b   1.000
_cell.length_c   1.000
_cell.angle_alpha   90.00
_cell.angle_beta   90.00
_cell.angle_gamma   90.00
#
_symmetry.space_group_name_H-M   'P 1'
#
loop_
_entity.id
_entity.type
_entity.pdbx_description
1 polymer ?
#
loop_
_entity_poly.entity_id
_entity_poly.type
_entity_poly.pdbx_seq_one_letter_code
_entity_poly.pdbx_strand_id
1 'polypeptide(L)'
;MTPEQFAELARQEYNRIPVTREVLADLETPLSVYLKLAFGPNSYLFESVQGGEKWGRYSLIGLHTSTVLKVFGSRLEIIRDGKPMVNRQTSDPLGEVERFRQLFSMPELPNLPRFTGGLVGYFGYDTVRFVEPRLAQSAPPDKLGTPDILLMASDEVAIFDNLSGTIMLVVHVDAKDKDALAKAEARLDELEAKLDMPAPQLPPMNMAGDGIAEEDFVSSFGEQDFKAAVNKVKDYVMAGDVMQVVPSQRLSAPFHAEPINLYRALRRLNPSPYMYFLDLDGFHVVGSSPEVLARLEDGEVTVRPIAGTRKRGATAVEDQAMEDEMLADPKEIAEHLMLIDLGRNDVGRISKTGTVVVTEKMVVERYSHVMHITSNVVGQVTDDMGALEVLKATLPAGTLSGAPKIRAMEIIDELEPVKRNIYGGAVGYIGWNGNMDTAIAIRTAVIKDNVLHVQAGAGVVADSVPELEWKETNNKARALMRAAAMVCEKASGESK
;
A
#
# COMPACT_ATOMS: atom_id res chain seq x y z
N MET A 1 17.07 16.47 21.28
CA MET A 1 16.16 16.94 22.38
C MET A 1 16.99 17.23 23.62
N THR A 2 16.75 18.37 24.36
CA THR A 2 17.49 18.62 25.62
C THR A 2 16.87 17.84 26.79
N PRO A 3 17.66 17.56 27.87
CA PRO A 3 17.10 16.91 29.07
C PRO A 3 15.93 17.67 29.69
N GLU A 4 15.95 19.02 29.63
CA GLU A 4 14.87 19.86 30.16
C GLU A 4 13.60 19.74 29.32
N GLN A 5 13.72 19.71 27.99
CA GLN A 5 12.58 19.49 27.08
C GLN A 5 11.98 18.10 27.29
N PHE A 6 12.83 17.07 27.42
CA PHE A 6 12.36 15.71 27.70
C PHE A 6 11.63 15.63 29.05
N ALA A 7 12.18 16.25 30.10
CA ALA A 7 11.56 16.27 31.43
C ALA A 7 10.20 17.00 31.43
N GLU A 8 10.02 18.02 30.60
CA GLU A 8 8.72 18.69 30.43
C GLU A 8 7.68 17.80 29.77
N LEU A 9 8.06 17.12 28.69
CA LEU A 9 7.19 16.16 27.99
C LEU A 9 6.86 14.94 28.88
N ALA A 10 7.82 14.50 29.67
CA ALA A 10 7.62 13.40 30.62
C ALA A 10 6.54 13.72 31.69
N ARG A 11 6.43 14.99 32.12
CA ARG A 11 5.37 15.42 33.05
C ARG A 11 3.97 15.35 32.43
N GLN A 12 3.85 15.36 31.10
CA GLN A 12 2.59 15.28 30.36
C GLN A 12 2.18 13.82 30.08
N GLU A 13 2.91 12.85 30.65
CA GLU A 13 2.62 11.40 30.58
C GLU A 13 2.58 10.79 29.19
N TYR A 14 3.23 11.40 28.19
CA TYR A 14 3.39 10.78 26.87
C TYR A 14 4.22 9.49 26.97
N ASN A 15 3.80 8.46 26.24
CA ASN A 15 4.50 7.18 26.20
C ASN A 15 5.17 6.89 24.84
N ARG A 16 5.16 7.87 23.94
CA ARG A 16 5.90 7.86 22.66
C ARG A 16 6.53 9.22 22.42
N ILE A 17 7.61 9.51 23.17
CA ILE A 17 8.39 10.75 22.99
C ILE A 17 9.46 10.47 21.93
N PRO A 18 9.43 11.14 20.75
CA PRO A 18 10.43 10.94 19.71
C PRO A 18 11.74 11.64 20.08
N VAL A 19 12.80 10.87 20.22
CA VAL A 19 14.18 11.38 20.32
C VAL A 19 14.79 11.24 18.93
N THR A 20 15.32 12.34 18.38
CA THR A 20 15.72 12.40 16.98
C THR A 20 17.17 12.83 16.81
N ARG A 21 17.81 12.30 15.77
CA ARG A 21 19.13 12.73 15.31
C ARG A 21 19.13 12.85 13.78
N GLU A 22 19.61 13.96 13.28
CA GLU A 22 19.82 14.16 11.83
C GLU A 22 21.28 13.85 11.49
N VAL A 23 21.48 13.03 10.45
CA VAL A 23 22.79 12.64 9.93
C VAL A 23 22.85 12.92 8.43
N LEU A 24 24.02 13.30 7.92
CA LEU A 24 24.24 13.47 6.48
C LEU A 24 24.25 12.11 5.79
N ALA A 25 23.59 12.01 4.64
CA ALA A 25 23.40 10.77 3.91
C ALA A 25 23.56 10.95 2.39
N ASP A 26 24.42 11.86 1.97
CA ASP A 26 24.68 12.20 0.56
C ASP A 26 25.30 11.05 -0.25
N LEU A 27 25.87 10.04 0.41
CA LEU A 27 26.40 8.81 -0.20
C LEU A 27 25.46 7.62 -0.06
N GLU A 28 24.31 7.77 0.57
CA GLU A 28 23.35 6.71 0.84
C GLU A 28 22.13 6.78 -0.09
N THR A 29 21.43 5.66 -0.18
CA THR A 29 20.10 5.58 -0.80
C THR A 29 19.11 5.01 0.23
N PRO A 30 17.80 5.23 0.11
CA PRO A 30 16.84 4.61 1.01
C PRO A 30 17.00 3.09 1.10
N LEU A 31 17.33 2.43 -0.02
CA LEU A 31 17.58 0.99 -0.04
C LEU A 31 18.85 0.59 0.71
N SER A 32 19.97 1.32 0.58
CA SER A 32 21.19 1.02 1.34
C SER A 32 20.98 1.21 2.84
N VAL A 33 20.24 2.26 3.23
CA VAL A 33 19.85 2.49 4.62
C VAL A 33 18.99 1.35 5.16
N TYR A 34 17.99 0.90 4.38
CA TYR A 34 17.17 -0.27 4.75
C TYR A 34 18.03 -1.51 4.99
N LEU A 35 18.96 -1.80 4.09
CA LEU A 35 19.85 -2.96 4.21
C LEU A 35 20.78 -2.87 5.42
N LYS A 36 21.23 -1.69 5.78
CA LYS A 36 22.13 -1.46 6.93
C LYS A 36 21.42 -1.47 8.27
N LEU A 37 20.21 -0.92 8.36
CA LEU A 37 19.52 -0.67 9.62
C LEU A 37 18.35 -1.62 9.89
N ALA A 38 17.64 -2.08 8.85
CA ALA A 38 16.32 -2.68 8.99
C ALA A 38 16.18 -4.07 8.37
N PHE A 39 17.14 -4.54 7.57
CA PHE A 39 17.03 -5.79 6.83
C PHE A 39 16.77 -6.99 7.74
N GLY A 40 15.57 -7.56 7.65
CA GLY A 40 15.08 -8.68 8.47
C GLY A 40 13.58 -8.57 8.77
N PRO A 41 13.03 -9.57 9.49
CA PRO A 41 11.61 -9.70 9.71
C PRO A 41 11.01 -8.53 10.52
N ASN A 42 9.74 -8.26 10.28
CA ASN A 42 8.98 -7.16 10.88
C ASN A 42 9.61 -5.79 10.65
N SER A 43 9.99 -5.52 9.42
CA SER A 43 10.55 -4.27 8.94
C SER A 43 9.90 -3.83 7.63
N TYR A 44 10.13 -2.58 7.23
CA TYR A 44 9.58 -2.07 5.97
C TYR A 44 10.43 -0.97 5.34
N LEU A 45 10.27 -0.82 4.05
CA LEU A 45 10.76 0.30 3.25
C LEU A 45 9.61 0.87 2.44
N PHE A 46 9.31 2.16 2.62
CA PHE A 46 8.41 2.94 1.80
C PHE A 46 9.19 4.03 1.09
N GLU A 47 9.10 4.07 -0.24
CA GLU A 47 9.71 5.10 -1.06
C GLU A 47 8.67 5.73 -1.99
N SER A 48 8.83 7.02 -2.29
CA SER A 48 8.17 7.64 -3.42
C SER A 48 9.22 7.95 -4.48
N VAL A 49 9.22 7.21 -5.57
CA VAL A 49 10.23 7.31 -6.63
C VAL A 49 9.79 8.26 -7.75
N GLN A 50 8.50 8.61 -7.78
CA GLN A 50 7.91 9.57 -8.74
C GLN A 50 6.94 10.49 -8.00
N GLY A 51 6.85 11.75 -8.44
CA GLY A 51 5.89 12.72 -7.87
C GLY A 51 6.50 14.05 -7.43
N GLY A 52 7.82 14.25 -7.64
CA GLY A 52 8.51 15.49 -7.35
C GLY A 52 8.46 15.90 -5.87
N GLU A 53 8.63 17.19 -5.59
CA GLU A 53 8.71 17.73 -4.22
C GLU A 53 7.44 17.55 -3.38
N LYS A 54 6.26 17.46 -4.02
CA LYS A 54 4.99 17.31 -3.31
C LYS A 54 4.74 15.90 -2.75
N TRP A 55 5.17 14.83 -3.44
CA TRP A 55 4.78 13.46 -3.13
C TRP A 55 5.96 12.54 -2.81
N GLY A 56 7.19 12.94 -3.19
CA GLY A 56 8.38 12.08 -3.19
C GLY A 56 9.51 12.52 -2.27
N ARG A 57 9.25 13.45 -1.33
CA ARG A 57 10.32 14.02 -0.51
C ARG A 57 10.92 13.00 0.46
N TYR A 58 10.10 12.23 1.15
CA TYR A 58 10.56 11.34 2.20
C TYR A 58 10.46 9.87 1.81
N SER A 59 11.49 9.10 2.17
CA SER A 59 11.42 7.65 2.22
C SER A 59 11.45 7.20 3.67
N LEU A 60 10.61 6.21 4.03
CA LEU A 60 10.42 5.75 5.40
C LEU A 60 11.00 4.35 5.53
N ILE A 61 11.92 4.16 6.44
CA ILE A 61 12.56 2.89 6.75
C ILE A 61 12.20 2.53 8.20
N GLY A 62 11.31 1.56 8.36
CA GLY A 62 10.97 1.03 9.68
C GLY A 62 11.93 -0.06 10.09
N LEU A 63 12.57 0.12 11.24
CA LEU A 63 13.45 -0.86 11.79
C LEU A 63 12.64 -2.05 12.34
N HIS A 64 13.36 -3.11 12.73
CA HIS A 64 12.71 -4.29 13.29
C HIS A 64 11.78 -3.92 14.45
N THR A 65 10.50 -4.24 14.33
CA THR A 65 9.53 -4.01 15.39
C THR A 65 9.29 -5.26 16.22
N SER A 66 9.23 -5.07 17.54
CA SER A 66 8.94 -6.14 18.47
C SER A 66 7.45 -6.47 18.58
N THR A 67 6.57 -5.54 18.22
CA THR A 67 5.12 -5.67 18.45
C THR A 67 4.34 -5.67 17.13
N VAL A 68 3.61 -6.76 16.88
CA VAL A 68 2.80 -6.95 15.67
C VAL A 68 1.37 -7.31 16.05
N LEU A 69 0.40 -6.64 15.46
CA LEU A 69 -1.02 -6.93 15.55
C LEU A 69 -1.45 -7.65 14.27
N LYS A 70 -2.15 -8.79 14.42
CA LYS A 70 -2.71 -9.57 13.30
C LYS A 70 -4.19 -9.84 13.54
N VAL A 71 -4.98 -9.79 12.47
CA VAL A 71 -6.40 -10.15 12.49
C VAL A 71 -6.65 -11.22 11.42
N PHE A 72 -7.30 -12.32 11.80
CA PHE A 72 -7.77 -13.38 10.93
C PHE A 72 -9.28 -13.57 11.15
N GLY A 73 -10.11 -12.99 10.30
CA GLY A 73 -11.56 -12.93 10.54
C GLY A 73 -11.85 -12.26 11.88
N SER A 74 -12.46 -12.98 12.80
CA SER A 74 -12.76 -12.51 14.16
C SER A 74 -11.63 -12.74 15.17
N ARG A 75 -10.52 -13.38 14.79
CA ARG A 75 -9.41 -13.66 15.72
C ARG A 75 -8.39 -12.55 15.69
N LEU A 76 -8.19 -11.90 16.84
CA LEU A 76 -7.16 -10.91 17.09
C LEU A 76 -5.95 -11.54 17.77
N GLU A 77 -4.77 -11.29 17.24
CA GLU A 77 -3.49 -11.66 17.83
C GLU A 77 -2.61 -10.42 17.99
N ILE A 78 -2.00 -10.23 19.17
CA ILE A 78 -0.94 -9.26 19.40
C ILE A 78 0.28 -10.04 19.89
N ILE A 79 1.37 -9.95 19.14
CA ILE A 79 2.62 -10.62 19.42
C ILE A 79 3.65 -9.56 19.83
N ARG A 80 4.38 -9.77 20.91
CA ARG A 80 5.50 -8.93 21.34
C ARG A 80 6.72 -9.79 21.61
N ASP A 81 7.86 -9.45 21.02
CA ASP A 81 9.11 -10.21 21.13
C ASP A 81 8.92 -11.71 20.83
N GLY A 82 8.15 -12.01 19.78
CA GLY A 82 7.82 -13.37 19.37
C GLY A 82 6.84 -14.13 20.31
N LYS A 83 6.34 -13.50 21.37
CA LYS A 83 5.40 -14.11 22.33
C LYS A 83 3.99 -13.56 22.15
N PRO A 84 2.96 -14.42 22.15
CA PRO A 84 1.58 -13.96 22.08
C PRO A 84 1.18 -13.26 23.40
N MET A 85 0.87 -11.96 23.31
CA MET A 85 0.33 -11.17 24.42
C MET A 85 -1.19 -11.21 24.47
N VAL A 86 -1.82 -11.23 23.28
CA VAL A 86 -3.27 -11.32 23.10
C VAL A 86 -3.53 -12.36 22.02
N ASN A 87 -4.48 -13.27 22.28
CA ASN A 87 -5.04 -14.17 21.28
C ASN A 87 -6.49 -14.43 21.67
N ARG A 88 -7.43 -13.76 21.00
CA ARG A 88 -8.85 -13.86 21.36
C ARG A 88 -9.76 -13.59 20.18
N GLN A 89 -11.00 -14.01 20.29
CA GLN A 89 -12.07 -13.64 19.36
C GLN A 89 -12.59 -12.25 19.68
N THR A 90 -12.96 -11.50 18.66
CA THR A 90 -13.60 -10.18 18.75
C THR A 90 -14.69 -10.05 17.70
N SER A 91 -15.76 -9.34 18.03
CA SER A 91 -16.81 -8.98 17.08
C SER A 91 -16.53 -7.65 16.35
N ASP A 92 -15.50 -6.91 16.80
CA ASP A 92 -15.14 -5.60 16.28
C ASP A 92 -13.62 -5.48 16.09
N PRO A 93 -13.06 -6.13 15.05
CA PRO A 93 -11.62 -6.11 14.79
C PRO A 93 -11.04 -4.70 14.58
N LEU A 94 -11.76 -3.82 13.86
CA LEU A 94 -11.31 -2.45 13.62
C LEU A 94 -11.32 -1.60 14.89
N GLY A 95 -12.33 -1.76 15.74
CA GLY A 95 -12.34 -1.13 17.06
C GLY A 95 -11.20 -1.62 17.95
N GLU A 96 -10.75 -2.88 17.82
CA GLU A 96 -9.57 -3.37 18.53
C GLU A 96 -8.28 -2.73 18.02
N VAL A 97 -8.15 -2.52 16.71
CA VAL A 97 -7.01 -1.77 16.14
C VAL A 97 -6.98 -0.34 16.70
N GLU A 98 -8.14 0.34 16.77
CA GLU A 98 -8.21 1.69 17.32
C GLU A 98 -7.89 1.70 18.81
N ARG A 99 -8.44 0.78 19.59
CA ARG A 99 -8.10 0.64 21.02
C ARG A 99 -6.61 0.39 21.22
N PHE A 100 -5.98 -0.42 20.36
CA PHE A 100 -4.54 -0.65 20.41
C PHE A 100 -3.75 0.62 20.07
N ARG A 101 -4.14 1.36 19.03
CA ARG A 101 -3.50 2.63 18.67
C ARG A 101 -3.60 3.67 19.78
N GLN A 102 -4.76 3.76 20.44
CA GLN A 102 -5.00 4.69 21.53
C GLN A 102 -4.19 4.42 22.81
N LEU A 103 -3.52 3.25 22.90
CA LEU A 103 -2.55 3.01 23.99
C LEU A 103 -1.30 3.89 23.87
N PHE A 104 -1.07 4.49 22.71
CA PHE A 104 0.12 5.25 22.39
C PHE A 104 -0.23 6.73 22.26
N SER A 105 0.51 7.57 23.01
CA SER A 105 0.36 9.02 23.01
C SER A 105 1.70 9.68 22.69
N MET A 106 1.71 10.56 21.68
CA MET A 106 2.88 11.27 21.21
C MET A 106 2.66 12.80 21.33
N PRO A 107 3.68 13.58 21.78
CA PRO A 107 3.58 15.03 21.75
C PRO A 107 3.64 15.57 20.33
N GLU A 108 2.92 16.65 20.08
CA GLU A 108 3.12 17.46 18.87
C GLU A 108 4.42 18.26 19.03
N LEU A 109 5.39 17.98 18.17
CA LEU A 109 6.66 18.68 18.15
C LEU A 109 6.85 19.40 16.80
N PRO A 110 7.31 20.67 16.82
CA PRO A 110 7.53 21.41 15.59
C PRO A 110 8.69 20.80 14.79
N ASN A 111 8.65 20.96 13.47
CA ASN A 111 9.70 20.57 12.53
C ASN A 111 9.93 19.05 12.40
N LEU A 112 9.05 18.20 12.92
CA LEU A 112 9.09 16.78 12.62
C LEU A 112 8.40 16.47 11.29
N PRO A 113 8.86 15.47 10.54
CA PRO A 113 8.11 14.92 9.42
C PRO A 113 6.72 14.42 9.86
N ARG A 114 5.78 14.37 8.91
CA ARG A 114 4.39 13.92 9.15
C ARG A 114 4.27 12.53 9.77
N PHE A 115 5.24 11.68 9.52
CA PHE A 115 5.33 10.35 10.10
C PHE A 115 6.68 10.21 10.79
N THR A 116 6.67 9.89 12.07
CA THR A 116 7.86 9.56 12.87
C THR A 116 7.76 8.19 13.51
N GLY A 117 6.58 7.58 13.47
CA GLY A 117 6.24 6.27 14.02
C GLY A 117 4.73 6.09 14.07
N GLY A 118 4.28 4.84 14.18
CA GLY A 118 2.87 4.52 14.11
C GLY A 118 2.61 3.03 13.86
N LEU A 119 1.39 2.73 13.46
CA LEU A 119 1.00 1.41 12.97
C LEU A 119 1.28 1.33 11.46
N VAL A 120 2.12 0.39 11.05
CA VAL A 120 2.56 0.25 9.66
C VAL A 120 2.29 -1.16 9.15
N GLY A 121 1.73 -1.28 7.96
CA GLY A 121 1.44 -2.58 7.38
C GLY A 121 0.33 -2.51 6.35
N TYR A 122 -0.66 -3.40 6.46
CA TYR A 122 -1.77 -3.41 5.52
C TYR A 122 -3.10 -3.75 6.18
N PHE A 123 -4.16 -3.24 5.55
CA PHE A 123 -5.54 -3.67 5.69
C PHE A 123 -5.94 -4.35 4.38
N GLY A 124 -6.14 -5.66 4.39
CA GLY A 124 -6.54 -6.40 3.20
C GLY A 124 -7.91 -5.98 2.68
N TYR A 125 -8.23 -6.32 1.43
CA TYR A 125 -9.54 -6.09 0.83
C TYR A 125 -10.67 -6.59 1.73
N ASP A 126 -10.47 -7.76 2.33
CA ASP A 126 -11.47 -8.43 3.16
C ASP A 126 -11.77 -7.70 4.49
N THR A 127 -11.00 -6.66 4.83
CA THR A 127 -11.33 -5.75 5.95
C THR A 127 -12.71 -5.09 5.77
N VAL A 128 -13.18 -4.93 4.53
CA VAL A 128 -14.53 -4.41 4.25
C VAL A 128 -15.63 -5.27 4.90
N ARG A 129 -15.40 -6.56 5.12
CA ARG A 129 -16.36 -7.48 5.74
C ARG A 129 -16.64 -7.16 7.22
N PHE A 130 -15.75 -6.41 7.87
CA PHE A 130 -15.96 -5.89 9.22
C PHE A 130 -16.84 -4.63 9.24
N VAL A 131 -17.01 -3.99 8.07
CA VAL A 131 -17.78 -2.74 7.90
C VAL A 131 -19.14 -3.00 7.27
N GLU A 132 -19.20 -3.92 6.27
CA GLU A 132 -20.39 -4.19 5.47
C GLU A 132 -20.98 -5.58 5.79
N PRO A 133 -22.05 -5.66 6.62
CA PRO A 133 -22.63 -6.95 7.05
C PRO A 133 -23.09 -7.83 5.89
N ARG A 134 -23.48 -7.25 4.76
CA ARG A 134 -23.91 -7.99 3.56
C ARG A 134 -22.80 -8.86 2.96
N LEU A 135 -21.54 -8.49 3.18
CA LEU A 135 -20.35 -9.21 2.68
C LEU A 135 -19.74 -10.15 3.73
N ALA A 136 -20.25 -10.17 4.95
CA ALA A 136 -19.62 -10.89 6.05
C ALA A 136 -19.51 -12.42 5.83
N GLN A 137 -20.41 -13.02 5.03
CA GLN A 137 -20.50 -14.47 4.83
C GLN A 137 -20.27 -14.90 3.37
N SER A 138 -20.00 -13.95 2.46
CA SER A 138 -19.90 -14.23 1.02
C SER A 138 -18.47 -14.46 0.52
N ALA A 139 -17.47 -14.41 1.41
CA ALA A 139 -16.06 -14.52 1.04
C ALA A 139 -15.74 -15.81 0.28
N PRO A 140 -15.07 -15.73 -0.88
CA PRO A 140 -14.50 -16.90 -1.55
C PRO A 140 -13.46 -17.62 -0.67
N PRO A 141 -13.08 -18.88 -1.02
CA PRO A 141 -12.09 -19.65 -0.27
C PRO A 141 -10.73 -18.94 -0.14
N ASP A 142 -10.20 -18.87 1.09
CA ASP A 142 -8.85 -18.35 1.33
C ASP A 142 -7.79 -19.39 0.94
N LYS A 143 -6.95 -19.07 -0.03
CA LYS A 143 -5.84 -19.89 -0.50
C LYS A 143 -4.47 -19.37 -0.09
N LEU A 144 -4.36 -18.13 0.41
CA LEU A 144 -3.10 -17.57 0.89
C LEU A 144 -2.90 -17.74 2.38
N GLY A 145 -3.98 -17.69 3.16
CA GLY A 145 -3.92 -17.76 4.62
C GLY A 145 -3.11 -16.61 5.24
N THR A 146 -3.10 -15.44 4.62
CA THR A 146 -2.53 -14.23 5.21
C THR A 146 -3.53 -13.57 6.14
N PRO A 147 -3.08 -12.82 7.18
CA PRO A 147 -4.00 -12.03 7.99
C PRO A 147 -4.85 -11.07 7.13
N ASP A 148 -6.08 -10.79 7.55
CA ASP A 148 -6.90 -9.74 6.95
C ASP A 148 -6.34 -8.34 7.26
N ILE A 149 -5.72 -8.19 8.44
CA ILE A 149 -5.01 -6.98 8.86
C ILE A 149 -3.69 -7.43 9.50
N LEU A 150 -2.58 -6.79 9.13
CA LEU A 150 -1.31 -6.92 9.81
C LEU A 150 -0.67 -5.55 9.97
N LEU A 151 -0.38 -5.19 11.23
CA LEU A 151 0.18 -3.89 11.59
C LEU A 151 1.35 -4.06 12.55
N MET A 152 2.47 -3.47 12.21
CA MET A 152 3.68 -3.35 13.03
C MET A 152 3.62 -2.06 13.84
N ALA A 153 3.88 -2.11 15.15
CA ALA A 153 4.02 -0.92 15.98
C ALA A 153 5.43 -0.37 15.82
N SER A 154 5.60 0.59 14.93
CA SER A 154 6.89 1.13 14.53
C SER A 154 7.32 2.26 15.46
N ASP A 155 8.27 1.97 16.34
CA ASP A 155 8.82 2.91 17.31
C ASP A 155 10.23 3.41 16.94
N GLU A 156 10.91 2.74 16.00
CA GLU A 156 12.20 3.14 15.45
C GLU A 156 12.10 3.32 13.94
N VAL A 157 12.42 4.50 13.44
CA VAL A 157 12.28 4.86 12.01
C VAL A 157 13.50 5.65 11.56
N ALA A 158 14.03 5.33 10.38
CA ALA A 158 14.95 6.21 9.65
C ALA A 158 14.18 6.88 8.51
N ILE A 159 14.12 8.20 8.52
CA ILE A 159 13.39 9.02 7.55
C ILE A 159 14.41 9.67 6.63
N PHE A 160 14.48 9.19 5.40
CA PHE A 160 15.40 9.71 4.39
C PHE A 160 14.73 10.90 3.68
N ASP A 161 15.32 12.10 3.78
CA ASP A 161 14.90 13.27 3.03
C ASP A 161 15.64 13.30 1.69
N ASN A 162 14.94 12.92 0.63
CA ASN A 162 15.48 12.85 -0.72
C ASN A 162 15.87 14.23 -1.29
N LEU A 163 15.35 15.33 -0.69
CA LEU A 163 15.66 16.71 -1.13
C LEU A 163 16.93 17.23 -0.49
N SER A 164 17.11 17.04 0.82
CA SER A 164 18.26 17.53 1.57
C SER A 164 19.44 16.55 1.57
N GLY A 165 19.23 15.28 1.23
CA GLY A 165 20.25 14.23 1.37
C GLY A 165 20.62 13.95 2.82
N THR A 166 19.64 14.02 3.74
CA THR A 166 19.81 13.73 5.17
C THR A 166 18.91 12.59 5.61
N ILE A 167 19.27 11.95 6.70
CA ILE A 167 18.44 10.96 7.39
C ILE A 167 18.12 11.50 8.78
N MET A 168 16.83 11.54 9.11
CA MET A 168 16.40 11.70 10.50
C MET A 168 16.20 10.33 11.12
N LEU A 169 17.04 9.96 12.08
CA LEU A 169 16.87 8.80 12.92
C LEU A 169 15.91 9.15 14.05
N VAL A 170 14.89 8.33 14.28
CA VAL A 170 13.85 8.52 15.29
C VAL A 170 13.77 7.27 16.18
N VAL A 171 13.85 7.49 17.48
CA VAL A 171 13.63 6.46 18.50
C VAL A 171 12.57 6.96 19.46
N HIS A 172 11.43 6.26 19.54
CA HIS A 172 10.38 6.59 20.51
C HIS A 172 10.66 5.92 21.86
N VAL A 173 10.47 6.68 22.93
CA VAL A 173 10.61 6.19 24.29
C VAL A 173 9.40 6.50 25.15
N ASP A 174 9.13 5.62 26.13
CA ASP A 174 8.17 5.88 27.19
C ASP A 174 8.86 6.68 28.30
N ALA A 175 8.29 7.82 28.64
CA ALA A 175 8.81 8.68 29.71
C ALA A 175 8.86 8.00 31.09
N LYS A 176 8.08 6.93 31.28
CA LYS A 176 8.06 6.14 32.53
C LYS A 176 9.26 5.19 32.65
N ASP A 177 9.94 4.91 31.53
CA ASP A 177 11.10 4.05 31.55
C ASP A 177 12.28 4.76 32.22
N LYS A 178 12.96 4.04 33.11
CA LYS A 178 14.14 4.55 33.77
C LYS A 178 15.22 4.82 32.68
N ASP A 179 15.84 6.00 32.78
CA ASP A 179 16.92 6.43 31.88
C ASP A 179 16.52 6.44 30.38
N ALA A 180 15.23 6.68 30.10
CA ALA A 180 14.66 6.62 28.74
C ALA A 180 15.44 7.47 27.72
N LEU A 181 15.76 8.72 28.07
CA LEU A 181 16.52 9.61 27.18
C LEU A 181 17.94 9.07 26.92
N ALA A 182 18.65 8.62 27.96
CA ALA A 182 20.00 8.09 27.78
C ALA A 182 20.03 6.80 26.96
N LYS A 183 19.00 5.94 27.09
CA LYS A 183 18.85 4.75 26.25
C LYS A 183 18.57 5.12 24.79
N ALA A 184 17.73 6.14 24.55
CA ALA A 184 17.46 6.61 23.20
C ALA A 184 18.73 7.18 22.54
N GLU A 185 19.49 8.00 23.24
CA GLU A 185 20.76 8.54 22.73
C GLU A 185 21.77 7.43 22.40
N ALA A 186 21.94 6.46 23.30
CA ALA A 186 22.80 5.30 23.05
C ALA A 186 22.32 4.49 21.83
N ARG A 187 21.00 4.35 21.65
CA ARG A 187 20.44 3.67 20.49
C ARG A 187 20.69 4.46 19.20
N LEU A 188 20.57 5.79 19.24
CA LEU A 188 20.89 6.63 18.09
C LEU A 188 22.38 6.53 17.71
N ASP A 189 23.30 6.47 18.71
CA ASP A 189 24.74 6.23 18.47
C ASP A 189 24.98 4.88 17.75
N GLU A 190 24.28 3.83 18.17
CA GLU A 190 24.33 2.53 17.50
C GLU A 190 23.85 2.59 16.04
N LEU A 191 22.73 3.28 15.79
CA LEU A 191 22.15 3.39 14.45
C LEU A 191 23.07 4.19 13.53
N GLU A 192 23.64 5.30 14.01
CA GLU A 192 24.61 6.11 13.28
C GLU A 192 25.87 5.28 12.93
N ALA A 193 26.41 4.55 13.90
CA ALA A 193 27.57 3.67 13.67
C ALA A 193 27.28 2.56 12.63
N LYS A 194 26.05 2.04 12.57
CA LYS A 194 25.64 1.08 11.55
C LYS A 194 25.56 1.68 10.13
N LEU A 195 25.23 2.96 10.01
CA LEU A 195 25.25 3.65 8.71
C LEU A 195 26.65 3.72 8.10
N ASP A 196 27.69 3.81 8.94
CA ASP A 196 29.08 3.80 8.49
C ASP A 196 29.57 2.42 8.03
N MET A 197 28.82 1.35 8.34
CA MET A 197 29.17 -0.01 7.93
C MET A 197 28.79 -0.29 6.47
N PRO A 198 29.49 -1.20 5.78
CA PRO A 198 29.08 -1.63 4.45
C PRO A 198 27.71 -2.34 4.49
N ALA A 199 26.87 -2.08 3.49
CA ALA A 199 25.61 -2.78 3.35
C ALA A 199 25.84 -4.29 3.08
N PRO A 200 24.92 -5.17 3.55
CA PRO A 200 24.97 -6.59 3.22
C PRO A 200 25.00 -6.84 1.72
N GLN A 201 25.79 -7.82 1.28
CA GLN A 201 25.82 -8.21 -0.12
C GLN A 201 24.56 -9.03 -0.45
N LEU A 202 23.84 -8.59 -1.45
CA LEU A 202 22.70 -9.32 -2.00
C LEU A 202 23.12 -10.18 -3.19
N PRO A 203 22.43 -11.31 -3.44
CA PRO A 203 22.64 -12.09 -4.65
C PRO A 203 22.52 -11.23 -5.91
N PRO A 204 23.31 -11.49 -6.96
CA PRO A 204 23.20 -10.74 -8.21
C PRO A 204 21.85 -10.96 -8.88
N MET A 205 21.37 -9.94 -9.60
CA MET A 205 20.16 -10.06 -10.42
C MET A 205 20.51 -10.51 -11.84
N ASN A 206 19.66 -11.33 -12.43
CA ASN A 206 19.76 -11.71 -13.84
C ASN A 206 19.17 -10.61 -14.73
N MET A 207 20.02 -9.72 -15.21
CA MET A 207 19.60 -8.59 -16.03
C MET A 207 19.04 -8.98 -17.41
N ALA A 208 19.28 -10.21 -17.88
CA ALA A 208 18.70 -10.71 -19.13
C ALA A 208 17.19 -10.95 -19.01
N GLY A 209 16.68 -11.21 -17.78
CA GLY A 209 15.25 -11.40 -17.53
C GLY A 209 14.68 -12.67 -18.16
N ASP A 210 15.46 -13.74 -18.16
CA ASP A 210 15.08 -15.06 -18.72
C ASP A 210 14.96 -16.15 -17.65
N GLY A 211 14.78 -15.76 -16.38
CA GLY A 211 14.73 -16.68 -15.24
C GLY A 211 13.43 -17.46 -15.16
N ILE A 212 12.29 -16.78 -15.26
CA ILE A 212 10.95 -17.36 -15.24
C ILE A 212 10.13 -16.75 -16.37
N ALA A 213 9.39 -17.56 -17.09
CA ALA A 213 8.57 -17.11 -18.22
C ALA A 213 7.16 -16.64 -17.76
N GLU A 214 6.47 -15.83 -18.58
CA GLU A 214 5.09 -15.41 -18.29
C GLU A 214 4.15 -16.63 -18.23
N GLU A 215 4.42 -17.68 -19.00
CA GLU A 215 3.65 -18.93 -19.08
C GLU A 215 3.76 -19.81 -17.82
N ASP A 216 4.79 -19.59 -16.98
CA ASP A 216 4.95 -20.31 -15.71
C ASP A 216 3.97 -19.80 -14.64
N PHE A 217 3.33 -18.67 -14.87
CA PHE A 217 2.34 -18.11 -13.96
C PHE A 217 0.98 -18.74 -14.18
N VAL A 218 0.52 -19.50 -13.20
CA VAL A 218 -0.77 -20.19 -13.23
C VAL A 218 -1.87 -19.28 -12.69
N SER A 219 -2.93 -19.07 -13.48
CA SER A 219 -4.13 -18.33 -13.05
C SER A 219 -4.98 -19.15 -12.10
N SER A 220 -5.44 -18.51 -11.02
CA SER A 220 -6.44 -19.10 -10.12
C SER A 220 -7.83 -19.17 -10.73
N PHE A 221 -8.11 -18.39 -11.76
CA PHE A 221 -9.42 -18.29 -12.42
C PHE A 221 -9.47 -19.15 -13.69
N GLY A 222 -8.41 -19.12 -14.48
CA GLY A 222 -8.39 -19.67 -15.82
C GLY A 222 -9.03 -18.73 -16.86
N GLU A 223 -8.54 -18.79 -18.10
CA GLU A 223 -8.96 -17.86 -19.15
C GLU A 223 -10.44 -17.97 -19.50
N GLN A 224 -10.94 -19.20 -19.68
CA GLN A 224 -12.32 -19.41 -20.10
C GLN A 224 -13.34 -19.00 -19.04
N ASP A 225 -13.06 -19.35 -17.77
CA ASP A 225 -13.92 -19.00 -16.64
C ASP A 225 -13.92 -17.49 -16.38
N PHE A 226 -12.74 -16.83 -16.51
CA PHE A 226 -12.67 -15.37 -16.41
C PHE A 226 -13.50 -14.69 -17.49
N LYS A 227 -13.40 -15.15 -18.74
CA LYS A 227 -14.22 -14.62 -19.86
C LYS A 227 -15.71 -14.86 -19.65
N ALA A 228 -16.09 -16.01 -19.09
CA ALA A 228 -17.47 -16.29 -18.70
C ALA A 228 -17.95 -15.35 -17.58
N ALA A 229 -17.10 -15.08 -16.59
CA ALA A 229 -17.38 -14.09 -15.54
C ALA A 229 -17.56 -12.68 -16.11
N VAL A 230 -16.73 -12.25 -17.07
CA VAL A 230 -16.90 -10.96 -17.76
C VAL A 230 -18.29 -10.88 -18.42
N ASN A 231 -18.72 -11.92 -19.14
CA ASN A 231 -20.07 -11.94 -19.74
C ASN A 231 -21.17 -11.88 -18.68
N LYS A 232 -21.00 -12.58 -17.54
CA LYS A 232 -21.96 -12.53 -16.44
C LYS A 232 -22.05 -11.13 -15.81
N VAL A 233 -20.92 -10.42 -15.67
CA VAL A 233 -20.92 -9.01 -15.23
C VAL A 233 -21.68 -8.13 -16.23
N LYS A 234 -21.49 -8.33 -17.54
CA LYS A 234 -22.25 -7.59 -18.56
C LYS A 234 -23.76 -7.82 -18.44
N ASP A 235 -24.19 -9.04 -18.12
CA ASP A 235 -25.62 -9.33 -17.86
C ASP A 235 -26.14 -8.50 -16.67
N TYR A 236 -25.37 -8.39 -15.58
CA TYR A 236 -25.72 -7.55 -14.43
C TYR A 236 -25.77 -6.05 -14.78
N VAL A 237 -24.83 -5.57 -15.60
CA VAL A 237 -24.84 -4.19 -16.09
C VAL A 237 -26.09 -3.93 -16.95
N MET A 238 -26.42 -4.83 -17.87
CA MET A 238 -27.61 -4.71 -18.73
C MET A 238 -28.92 -4.82 -17.95
N ALA A 239 -28.93 -5.57 -16.83
CA ALA A 239 -30.06 -5.63 -15.91
C ALA A 239 -30.23 -4.37 -15.05
N GLY A 240 -29.21 -3.48 -15.01
CA GLY A 240 -29.23 -2.26 -14.21
C GLY A 240 -28.81 -2.45 -12.75
N ASP A 241 -28.22 -3.62 -12.41
CA ASP A 241 -27.73 -3.90 -11.05
C ASP A 241 -26.50 -3.06 -10.70
N VAL A 242 -25.62 -2.86 -11.68
CA VAL A 242 -24.35 -2.13 -11.55
C VAL A 242 -24.03 -1.36 -12.82
N MET A 243 -23.16 -0.35 -12.71
CA MET A 243 -22.58 0.35 -13.87
C MET A 243 -21.24 -0.27 -14.27
N GLN A 244 -20.46 -0.72 -13.28
CA GLN A 244 -19.14 -1.32 -13.47
C GLN A 244 -18.86 -2.33 -12.35
N VAL A 245 -18.16 -3.41 -12.68
CA VAL A 245 -17.56 -4.34 -11.73
C VAL A 245 -16.11 -4.60 -12.13
N VAL A 246 -15.22 -4.77 -11.15
CA VAL A 246 -13.80 -5.04 -11.40
C VAL A 246 -13.43 -6.46 -10.96
N PRO A 247 -13.73 -7.51 -11.74
CA PRO A 247 -13.25 -8.87 -11.46
C PRO A 247 -11.74 -8.94 -11.63
N SER A 248 -11.11 -9.84 -10.85
CA SER A 248 -9.66 -10.02 -10.86
C SER A 248 -9.26 -11.48 -10.92
N GLN A 249 -8.02 -11.75 -11.36
CA GLN A 249 -7.40 -13.06 -11.30
C GLN A 249 -6.08 -12.99 -10.53
N ARG A 250 -5.75 -14.06 -9.79
CA ARG A 250 -4.45 -14.24 -9.16
C ARG A 250 -3.59 -15.16 -10.01
N LEU A 251 -2.39 -14.70 -10.32
CA LEU A 251 -1.37 -15.41 -11.06
C LEU A 251 -0.27 -15.83 -10.07
N SER A 252 0.14 -17.09 -10.10
CA SER A 252 1.07 -17.64 -9.11
C SER A 252 2.16 -18.47 -9.79
N ALA A 253 3.40 -18.32 -9.33
CA ALA A 253 4.55 -19.06 -9.84
C ALA A 253 5.53 -19.38 -8.71
N PRO A 254 6.35 -20.48 -8.81
CA PRO A 254 7.43 -20.73 -7.87
C PRO A 254 8.43 -19.58 -7.81
N PHE A 255 8.88 -19.22 -6.60
CA PHE A 255 9.80 -18.11 -6.39
C PHE A 255 10.78 -18.44 -5.25
N HIS A 256 12.05 -18.59 -5.58
CA HIS A 256 13.12 -18.95 -4.64
C HIS A 256 14.20 -17.87 -4.51
N ALA A 257 14.02 -16.73 -5.21
CA ALA A 257 14.96 -15.62 -5.12
C ALA A 257 14.74 -14.81 -3.82
N GLU A 258 15.76 -14.02 -3.47
CA GLU A 258 15.65 -13.09 -2.33
C GLU A 258 14.56 -12.04 -2.57
N PRO A 259 13.54 -11.91 -1.70
CA PRO A 259 12.39 -11.03 -1.93
C PRO A 259 12.76 -9.55 -2.16
N ILE A 260 13.79 -9.05 -1.48
CA ILE A 260 14.27 -7.66 -1.68
C ILE A 260 14.79 -7.45 -3.11
N ASN A 261 15.29 -8.48 -3.79
CA ASN A 261 15.70 -8.38 -5.19
C ASN A 261 14.49 -8.16 -6.11
N LEU A 262 13.32 -8.74 -5.81
CA LEU A 262 12.09 -8.42 -6.54
C LEU A 262 11.74 -6.94 -6.41
N TYR A 263 11.85 -6.37 -5.21
CA TYR A 263 11.67 -4.94 -4.99
C TYR A 263 12.64 -4.10 -5.84
N ARG A 264 13.93 -4.46 -5.86
CA ARG A 264 14.97 -3.78 -6.66
C ARG A 264 14.67 -3.80 -8.16
N ALA A 265 14.26 -4.95 -8.69
CA ALA A 265 13.87 -5.10 -10.08
C ALA A 265 12.62 -4.28 -10.41
N LEU A 266 11.60 -4.35 -9.55
CA LEU A 266 10.33 -3.62 -9.72
C LEU A 266 10.55 -2.10 -9.66
N ARG A 267 11.35 -1.61 -8.71
CA ARG A 267 11.73 -0.20 -8.58
C ARG A 267 12.37 0.36 -9.85
N ARG A 268 13.13 -0.46 -10.57
CA ARG A 268 13.75 -0.10 -11.84
C ARG A 268 12.78 -0.14 -13.02
N LEU A 269 11.93 -1.18 -13.07
CA LEU A 269 11.03 -1.41 -14.21
C LEU A 269 9.79 -0.53 -14.19
N ASN A 270 9.25 -0.29 -13.01
CA ASN A 270 7.97 0.40 -12.81
C ASN A 270 8.02 1.29 -11.56
N PRO A 271 8.83 2.37 -11.58
CA PRO A 271 8.82 3.33 -10.47
C PRO A 271 7.44 3.97 -10.33
N SER A 272 6.99 4.17 -9.09
CA SER A 272 5.65 4.67 -8.75
C SER A 272 5.70 5.57 -7.51
N PRO A 273 4.65 6.39 -7.27
CA PRO A 273 4.56 7.22 -6.06
C PRO A 273 4.59 6.42 -4.76
N TYR A 274 4.07 5.21 -4.76
CA TYR A 274 4.07 4.32 -3.59
C TYR A 274 4.81 3.02 -3.91
N MET A 275 6.12 3.04 -3.68
CA MET A 275 6.96 1.85 -3.68
C MET A 275 7.05 1.31 -2.27
N TYR A 276 6.86 0.02 -2.07
CA TYR A 276 6.96 -0.59 -0.75
C TYR A 276 7.51 -2.00 -0.76
N PHE A 277 8.24 -2.29 0.29
CA PHE A 277 8.71 -3.60 0.68
C PHE A 277 8.38 -3.80 2.16
N LEU A 278 7.62 -4.85 2.48
CA LEU A 278 7.33 -5.24 3.86
C LEU A 278 7.82 -6.67 4.06
N ASP A 279 8.67 -6.86 5.04
CA ASP A 279 9.05 -8.18 5.56
C ASP A 279 8.19 -8.48 6.80
N LEU A 280 7.25 -9.41 6.67
CA LEU A 280 6.19 -9.64 7.65
C LEU A 280 6.32 -10.96 8.42
N ASP A 281 7.56 -11.46 8.55
CA ASP A 281 7.88 -12.70 9.27
C ASP A 281 7.04 -13.90 8.78
N GLY A 282 7.46 -14.47 7.68
CA GLY A 282 6.81 -15.63 7.03
C GLY A 282 6.23 -15.33 5.65
N PHE A 283 6.09 -14.08 5.27
CA PHE A 283 5.75 -13.66 3.91
C PHE A 283 6.16 -12.21 3.66
N HIS A 284 6.26 -11.84 2.40
CA HIS A 284 6.66 -10.49 2.01
C HIS A 284 5.58 -9.87 1.12
N VAL A 285 5.46 -8.53 1.22
CA VAL A 285 4.61 -7.73 0.33
C VAL A 285 5.49 -6.74 -0.40
N VAL A 286 5.51 -6.83 -1.73
CA VAL A 286 6.35 -6.01 -2.61
C VAL A 286 5.46 -5.31 -3.61
N GLY A 287 5.43 -3.98 -3.58
CA GLY A 287 4.50 -3.22 -4.41
C GLY A 287 5.07 -1.97 -5.05
N SER A 288 4.42 -1.58 -6.14
CA SER A 288 4.66 -0.36 -6.90
C SER A 288 3.30 0.24 -7.29
N SER A 289 2.60 0.76 -6.27
CA SER A 289 1.25 1.29 -6.46
C SER A 289 1.28 2.73 -7.02
N PRO A 290 0.52 3.01 -8.07
CA PRO A 290 0.39 4.36 -8.58
C PRO A 290 -0.65 5.20 -7.82
N GLU A 291 -1.49 4.58 -6.97
CA GLU A 291 -2.74 5.18 -6.51
C GLU A 291 -2.83 5.21 -4.99
N VAL A 292 -3.09 6.41 -4.44
CA VAL A 292 -3.46 6.58 -3.03
C VAL A 292 -4.86 6.00 -2.80
N LEU A 293 -5.05 5.26 -1.71
CA LEU A 293 -6.40 4.91 -1.24
C LEU A 293 -7.01 6.10 -0.51
N ALA A 294 -6.37 6.54 0.55
CA ALA A 294 -6.75 7.71 1.31
C ALA A 294 -5.56 8.26 2.09
N ARG A 295 -5.52 9.58 2.22
CA ARG A 295 -4.61 10.31 3.10
C ARG A 295 -5.44 11.11 4.09
N LEU A 296 -5.06 11.07 5.35
CA LEU A 296 -5.58 11.97 6.38
C LEU A 296 -4.40 12.75 6.95
N GLU A 297 -4.45 14.07 6.83
CA GLU A 297 -3.39 14.95 7.25
C GLU A 297 -3.98 16.19 7.94
N ASP A 298 -3.66 16.36 9.21
CA ASP A 298 -4.12 17.50 10.03
C ASP A 298 -5.64 17.74 9.93
N GLY A 299 -6.40 16.64 9.91
CA GLY A 299 -7.87 16.66 9.83
C GLY A 299 -8.45 16.82 8.41
N GLU A 300 -7.61 16.93 7.37
CA GLU A 300 -8.06 16.90 5.99
C GLU A 300 -7.88 15.51 5.38
N VAL A 301 -8.97 14.94 4.88
CA VAL A 301 -8.94 13.71 4.09
C VAL A 301 -8.80 14.03 2.60
N THR A 302 -7.95 13.27 1.93
CA THR A 302 -7.73 13.32 0.49
C THR A 302 -7.90 11.95 -0.13
N VAL A 303 -8.71 11.84 -1.18
CA VAL A 303 -8.72 10.70 -2.11
C VAL A 303 -8.39 11.20 -3.52
N ARG A 304 -7.72 10.36 -4.30
CA ARG A 304 -7.21 10.78 -5.60
C ARG A 304 -7.51 9.75 -6.68
N PRO A 305 -8.73 9.78 -7.26
CA PRO A 305 -9.08 8.89 -8.34
C PRO A 305 -8.18 9.10 -9.56
N ILE A 306 -7.74 7.98 -10.14
CA ILE A 306 -6.92 7.91 -11.35
C ILE A 306 -7.67 7.05 -12.36
N ALA A 307 -7.88 7.57 -13.57
CA ALA A 307 -8.42 6.84 -14.69
C ALA A 307 -7.75 7.29 -15.99
N GLY A 308 -8.15 6.68 -17.09
CA GLY A 308 -7.55 6.96 -18.38
C GLY A 308 -6.07 6.57 -18.42
N THR A 309 -5.64 5.93 -19.49
CA THR A 309 -4.23 5.58 -19.65
C THR A 309 -3.84 5.71 -21.10
N ARG A 310 -2.82 6.50 -21.36
CA ARG A 310 -2.15 6.56 -22.67
C ARG A 310 -0.65 6.37 -22.49
N LYS A 311 -0.02 5.78 -23.49
CA LYS A 311 1.45 5.70 -23.53
C LYS A 311 2.04 7.11 -23.73
N ARG A 312 3.26 7.30 -23.25
CA ARG A 312 4.02 8.51 -23.55
C ARG A 312 4.36 8.57 -25.05
N GLY A 313 4.25 9.74 -25.65
CA GLY A 313 4.75 10.01 -26.99
C GLY A 313 6.29 9.99 -27.05
N ALA A 314 6.87 9.63 -28.18
CA ALA A 314 8.31 9.67 -28.39
C ALA A 314 8.84 11.11 -28.51
N THR A 315 7.98 12.06 -28.85
CA THR A 315 8.26 13.50 -28.95
C THR A 315 7.25 14.30 -28.14
N ALA A 316 7.58 15.56 -27.79
CA ALA A 316 6.64 16.42 -27.08
C ALA A 316 5.34 16.66 -27.84
N VAL A 317 5.38 16.67 -29.17
CA VAL A 317 4.19 16.84 -30.02
C VAL A 317 3.29 15.59 -29.97
N GLU A 318 3.88 14.41 -30.07
CA GLU A 318 3.14 13.14 -29.93
C GLU A 318 2.59 13.00 -28.51
N ASP A 319 3.35 13.37 -27.49
CA ASP A 319 2.92 13.33 -26.09
C ASP A 319 1.68 14.21 -25.85
N GLN A 320 1.67 15.42 -26.43
CA GLN A 320 0.51 16.30 -26.38
C GLN A 320 -0.68 15.74 -27.17
N ALA A 321 -0.45 15.12 -28.33
CA ALA A 321 -1.51 14.50 -29.09
C ALA A 321 -2.17 13.33 -28.34
N MET A 322 -1.40 12.52 -27.58
CA MET A 322 -1.92 11.45 -26.71
C MET A 322 -2.77 12.01 -25.57
N GLU A 323 -2.37 13.14 -24.98
CA GLU A 323 -3.16 13.83 -23.95
C GLU A 323 -4.47 14.36 -24.53
N ASP A 324 -4.41 15.06 -25.68
CA ASP A 324 -5.59 15.65 -26.32
C ASP A 324 -6.59 14.54 -26.72
N GLU A 325 -6.10 13.40 -27.23
CA GLU A 325 -6.93 12.23 -27.54
C GLU A 325 -7.59 11.67 -26.27
N MET A 326 -6.84 11.50 -25.18
CA MET A 326 -7.36 10.95 -23.94
C MET A 326 -8.44 11.85 -23.32
N LEU A 327 -8.24 13.17 -23.33
CA LEU A 327 -9.21 14.15 -22.83
C LEU A 327 -10.42 14.35 -23.75
N ALA A 328 -10.31 13.96 -25.01
CA ALA A 328 -11.43 13.97 -25.96
C ALA A 328 -12.24 12.68 -25.96
N ASP A 329 -11.75 11.60 -25.32
CA ASP A 329 -12.44 10.31 -25.28
C ASP A 329 -13.61 10.35 -24.30
N PRO A 330 -14.88 10.31 -24.77
CA PRO A 330 -16.05 10.41 -23.88
C PRO A 330 -16.17 9.25 -22.90
N LYS A 331 -15.60 8.09 -23.20
CA LYS A 331 -15.61 6.91 -22.32
C LYS A 331 -14.68 7.14 -21.13
N GLU A 332 -13.44 7.58 -21.38
CA GLU A 332 -12.47 7.89 -20.33
C GLU A 332 -12.99 9.00 -19.39
N ILE A 333 -13.60 10.04 -19.98
CA ILE A 333 -14.20 11.14 -19.21
C ILE A 333 -15.38 10.66 -18.36
N ALA A 334 -16.27 9.83 -18.89
CA ALA A 334 -17.40 9.29 -18.16
C ALA A 334 -16.96 8.37 -16.99
N GLU A 335 -15.98 7.51 -17.23
CA GLU A 335 -15.38 6.67 -16.19
C GLU A 335 -14.74 7.53 -15.09
N HIS A 336 -13.96 8.53 -15.47
CA HIS A 336 -13.30 9.41 -14.51
C HIS A 336 -14.29 10.23 -13.65
N LEU A 337 -15.38 10.72 -14.27
CA LEU A 337 -16.47 11.39 -13.54
C LEU A 337 -17.14 10.46 -12.53
N MET A 338 -17.38 9.21 -12.89
CA MET A 338 -17.92 8.20 -11.98
C MET A 338 -16.98 7.98 -10.79
N LEU A 339 -15.67 7.93 -10.99
CA LEU A 339 -14.68 7.78 -9.92
C LEU A 339 -14.58 9.02 -9.03
N ILE A 340 -14.70 10.24 -9.60
CA ILE A 340 -14.79 11.47 -8.83
C ILE A 340 -16.03 11.46 -7.91
N ASP A 341 -17.18 11.07 -8.44
CA ASP A 341 -18.43 11.03 -7.67
C ASP A 341 -18.36 9.98 -6.56
N LEU A 342 -17.73 8.82 -6.83
CA LEU A 342 -17.49 7.81 -5.82
C LEU A 342 -16.57 8.32 -4.71
N GLY A 343 -15.47 9.00 -5.08
CA GLY A 343 -14.56 9.65 -4.13
C GLY A 343 -15.26 10.73 -3.29
N ARG A 344 -16.11 11.54 -3.92
CA ARG A 344 -16.92 12.55 -3.21
C ARG A 344 -17.90 11.90 -2.21
N ASN A 345 -18.51 10.78 -2.58
CA ASN A 345 -19.38 10.02 -1.69
C ASN A 345 -18.60 9.45 -0.49
N ASP A 346 -17.43 8.83 -0.74
CA ASP A 346 -16.59 8.23 0.29
C ASP A 346 -16.10 9.30 1.28
N VAL A 347 -15.57 10.42 0.80
CA VAL A 347 -15.14 11.57 1.61
C VAL A 347 -16.31 12.22 2.33
N GLY A 348 -17.48 12.34 1.67
CA GLY A 348 -18.66 12.97 2.22
C GLY A 348 -19.26 12.26 3.44
N ARG A 349 -19.02 10.94 3.57
CA ARG A 349 -19.48 10.14 4.72
C ARG A 349 -18.83 10.52 6.05
N ILE A 350 -17.66 11.14 6.01
CA ILE A 350 -16.81 11.41 7.18
C ILE A 350 -16.45 12.89 7.33
N SER A 351 -16.84 13.73 6.38
CA SER A 351 -16.45 15.14 6.37
C SER A 351 -17.54 16.05 6.88
N LYS A 352 -17.14 17.20 7.42
CA LYS A 352 -18.03 18.32 7.79
C LYS A 352 -18.82 18.76 6.57
N THR A 353 -20.11 18.98 6.76
CA THR A 353 -21.01 19.41 5.67
C THR A 353 -20.49 20.67 4.97
N GLY A 354 -20.42 20.65 3.64
CA GLY A 354 -19.97 21.78 2.82
C GLY A 354 -18.45 21.88 2.64
N THR A 355 -17.65 20.95 3.20
CA THR A 355 -16.18 20.96 3.07
C THR A 355 -15.65 20.06 1.94
N VAL A 356 -16.48 19.19 1.36
CA VAL A 356 -16.05 18.31 0.27
C VAL A 356 -15.89 19.10 -1.02
N VAL A 357 -14.65 19.16 -1.51
CA VAL A 357 -14.27 19.95 -2.70
C VAL A 357 -13.41 19.09 -3.64
N VAL A 358 -13.61 19.29 -4.95
CA VAL A 358 -12.71 18.78 -5.98
C VAL A 358 -11.67 19.86 -6.26
N THR A 359 -10.47 19.74 -5.70
CA THR A 359 -9.41 20.78 -5.78
C THR A 359 -8.65 20.73 -7.10
N GLU A 360 -8.46 19.53 -7.66
CA GLU A 360 -7.90 19.31 -9.00
C GLU A 360 -8.91 18.45 -9.77
N LYS A 361 -9.27 18.86 -10.98
CA LYS A 361 -10.25 18.14 -11.80
C LYS A 361 -9.69 17.83 -13.16
N MET A 362 -9.59 16.53 -13.49
CA MET A 362 -9.15 16.04 -14.81
C MET A 362 -7.80 16.61 -15.27
N VAL A 363 -6.83 16.62 -14.35
CA VAL A 363 -5.44 17.01 -14.66
C VAL A 363 -4.70 15.81 -15.22
N VAL A 364 -3.94 16.01 -16.30
CA VAL A 364 -3.13 14.93 -16.87
C VAL A 364 -1.77 14.89 -16.16
N GLU A 365 -1.49 13.76 -15.54
CA GLU A 365 -0.18 13.48 -14.96
C GLU A 365 0.63 12.56 -15.86
N ARG A 366 1.88 12.97 -16.08
CA ARG A 366 2.82 12.24 -16.90
C ARG A 366 3.82 11.48 -16.05
N TYR A 367 3.81 10.17 -16.23
CA TYR A 367 4.78 9.26 -15.63
C TYR A 367 5.83 8.83 -16.68
N SER A 368 6.79 7.98 -16.28
CA SER A 368 7.89 7.58 -17.16
C SER A 368 7.43 6.89 -18.47
N HIS A 369 6.37 6.10 -18.42
CA HIS A 369 5.91 5.28 -19.55
C HIS A 369 4.45 5.52 -19.95
N VAL A 370 3.66 6.15 -19.11
CA VAL A 370 2.24 6.39 -19.31
C VAL A 370 1.85 7.77 -18.79
N MET A 371 0.67 8.25 -19.21
CA MET A 371 -0.01 9.39 -18.63
C MET A 371 -1.41 8.97 -18.19
N HIS A 372 -1.95 9.63 -17.16
CA HIS A 372 -3.26 9.37 -16.60
C HIS A 372 -4.02 10.66 -16.37
N ILE A 373 -5.36 10.56 -16.37
CA ILE A 373 -6.24 11.61 -15.85
C ILE A 373 -6.35 11.44 -14.35
N THR A 374 -6.10 12.49 -13.59
CA THR A 374 -6.20 12.50 -12.13
C THR A 374 -7.13 13.60 -11.65
N SER A 375 -7.73 13.39 -10.49
CA SER A 375 -8.47 14.43 -9.78
C SER A 375 -8.24 14.29 -8.29
N ASN A 376 -8.36 15.40 -7.54
CA ASN A 376 -8.26 15.41 -6.10
C ASN A 376 -9.63 15.72 -5.49
N VAL A 377 -10.06 14.90 -4.54
CA VAL A 377 -11.24 15.16 -3.70
C VAL A 377 -10.76 15.28 -2.26
N VAL A 378 -11.04 16.41 -1.62
CA VAL A 378 -10.67 16.68 -0.24
C VAL A 378 -11.89 16.99 0.61
N GLY A 379 -11.76 16.81 1.92
CA GLY A 379 -12.77 17.19 2.90
C GLY A 379 -12.19 17.29 4.31
N GLN A 380 -12.76 18.17 5.14
CA GLN A 380 -12.39 18.27 6.55
C GLN A 380 -13.19 17.24 7.35
N VAL A 381 -12.50 16.29 7.99
CA VAL A 381 -13.17 15.28 8.82
C VAL A 381 -13.87 15.92 10.02
N THR A 382 -14.94 15.28 10.50
CA THR A 382 -15.59 15.72 11.75
C THR A 382 -14.72 15.39 12.96
N ASP A 383 -14.88 16.11 14.06
CA ASP A 383 -13.97 16.03 15.20
C ASP A 383 -14.01 14.66 15.92
N ASP A 384 -15.03 13.85 15.67
CA ASP A 384 -15.22 12.48 16.18
C ASP A 384 -14.70 11.40 15.24
N MET A 385 -14.17 11.76 14.05
CA MET A 385 -13.66 10.83 13.04
C MET A 385 -12.14 10.84 13.02
N GLY A 386 -11.54 9.65 12.90
CA GLY A 386 -10.09 9.46 12.81
C GLY A 386 -9.69 8.64 11.59
N ALA A 387 -8.45 8.19 11.60
CA ALA A 387 -7.86 7.44 10.49
C ALA A 387 -8.62 6.14 10.15
N LEU A 388 -9.14 5.42 11.15
CA LEU A 388 -9.89 4.19 10.89
C LEU A 388 -11.28 4.47 10.31
N GLU A 389 -11.93 5.56 10.69
CA GLU A 389 -13.20 5.98 10.07
C GLU A 389 -12.98 6.39 8.62
N VAL A 390 -11.88 7.09 8.32
CA VAL A 390 -11.45 7.37 6.93
C VAL A 390 -11.26 6.07 6.16
N LEU A 391 -10.53 5.12 6.72
CA LEU A 391 -10.32 3.81 6.09
C LEU A 391 -11.64 3.07 5.84
N LYS A 392 -12.54 3.01 6.83
CA LYS A 392 -13.87 2.37 6.71
C LYS A 392 -14.72 2.99 5.59
N ALA A 393 -14.59 4.29 5.37
CA ALA A 393 -15.35 5.00 4.34
C ALA A 393 -14.80 4.77 2.92
N THR A 394 -13.47 4.61 2.80
CA THR A 394 -12.77 4.59 1.51
C THR A 394 -12.42 3.19 1.02
N LEU A 395 -12.24 2.20 1.91
CA LEU A 395 -11.85 0.82 1.55
C LEU A 395 -13.08 -0.03 1.17
N PRO A 396 -12.98 -0.81 0.07
CA PRO A 396 -11.99 -0.72 -0.98
C PRO A 396 -12.25 0.47 -1.92
N ALA A 397 -11.21 0.86 -2.67
CA ALA A 397 -11.35 1.88 -3.68
C ALA A 397 -12.35 1.47 -4.78
N GLY A 398 -13.04 2.45 -5.36
CA GLY A 398 -13.98 2.21 -6.46
C GLY A 398 -13.32 1.62 -7.69
N THR A 399 -12.08 2.01 -7.97
CA THR A 399 -11.23 1.47 -9.04
C THR A 399 -10.96 -0.03 -8.94
N LEU A 400 -11.17 -0.63 -7.75
CA LEU A 400 -10.97 -2.05 -7.46
C LEU A 400 -12.26 -2.83 -7.16
N SER A 401 -13.38 -2.15 -7.00
CA SER A 401 -14.69 -2.76 -6.72
C SER A 401 -15.67 -2.54 -7.89
N GLY A 402 -16.08 -1.33 -8.10
CA GLY A 402 -17.08 -0.94 -9.10
C GLY A 402 -18.15 -0.01 -8.52
N ALA A 403 -19.21 0.20 -9.27
CA ALA A 403 -20.28 1.13 -8.93
C ALA A 403 -21.68 0.53 -9.28
N PRO A 404 -22.64 0.54 -8.35
CA PRO A 404 -22.55 0.89 -6.92
C PRO A 404 -21.66 -0.07 -6.13
N LYS A 405 -20.84 0.45 -5.18
CA LYS A 405 -19.73 -0.25 -4.52
C LYS A 405 -20.15 -1.60 -3.90
N ILE A 406 -21.20 -1.62 -3.06
CA ILE A 406 -21.61 -2.82 -2.32
C ILE A 406 -22.09 -3.92 -3.27
N ARG A 407 -22.94 -3.58 -4.25
CA ARG A 407 -23.43 -4.54 -5.22
C ARG A 407 -22.32 -5.10 -6.09
N ALA A 408 -21.39 -4.26 -6.52
CA ALA A 408 -20.20 -4.70 -7.26
C ALA A 408 -19.37 -5.71 -6.46
N MET A 409 -19.19 -5.49 -5.15
CA MET A 409 -18.47 -6.42 -4.27
C MET A 409 -19.21 -7.75 -4.07
N GLU A 410 -20.55 -7.74 -3.99
CA GLU A 410 -21.36 -8.98 -3.96
C GLU A 410 -21.15 -9.82 -5.22
N ILE A 411 -21.10 -9.17 -6.40
CA ILE A 411 -20.84 -9.84 -7.67
C ILE A 411 -19.40 -10.36 -7.74
N ILE A 412 -18.43 -9.62 -7.22
CA ILE A 412 -17.03 -10.07 -7.11
C ILE A 412 -16.95 -11.35 -6.28
N ASP A 413 -17.60 -11.37 -5.11
CA ASP A 413 -17.63 -12.55 -4.23
C ASP A 413 -18.31 -13.76 -4.87
N GLU A 414 -19.33 -13.54 -5.72
CA GLU A 414 -20.01 -14.60 -6.48
C GLU A 414 -19.09 -15.21 -7.55
N LEU A 415 -18.27 -14.39 -8.21
CA LEU A 415 -17.56 -14.78 -9.42
C LEU A 415 -16.11 -15.19 -9.18
N GLU A 416 -15.40 -14.55 -8.25
CA GLU A 416 -13.98 -14.85 -8.02
C GLU A 416 -13.80 -16.18 -7.29
N PRO A 417 -12.91 -17.08 -7.76
CA PRO A 417 -12.73 -18.40 -7.17
C PRO A 417 -11.93 -18.40 -5.87
N VAL A 418 -11.24 -17.29 -5.54
CA VAL A 418 -10.38 -17.16 -4.38
C VAL A 418 -10.50 -15.79 -3.73
N LYS A 419 -10.33 -15.76 -2.41
CA LYS A 419 -10.29 -14.54 -1.60
C LYS A 419 -9.16 -13.61 -2.05
N ARG A 420 -9.43 -12.29 -2.10
CA ARG A 420 -8.46 -11.27 -2.56
C ARG A 420 -7.31 -11.07 -1.60
N ASN A 421 -7.54 -11.24 -0.31
CA ASN A 421 -6.56 -10.98 0.75
C ASN A 421 -6.02 -9.54 0.66
N ILE A 422 -4.72 -9.37 0.37
CA ILE A 422 -4.04 -8.07 0.32
C ILE A 422 -4.43 -7.25 -0.91
N TYR A 423 -4.66 -7.90 -2.07
CA TYR A 423 -4.99 -7.22 -3.32
C TYR A 423 -6.27 -6.37 -3.20
N GLY A 424 -6.17 -5.10 -3.61
CA GLY A 424 -7.27 -4.14 -3.52
C GLY A 424 -7.53 -3.60 -2.10
N GLY A 425 -6.71 -3.99 -1.14
CA GLY A 425 -6.67 -3.42 0.21
C GLY A 425 -5.84 -2.15 0.29
N ALA A 426 -5.48 -1.73 1.51
CA ALA A 426 -4.66 -0.58 1.84
C ALA A 426 -3.29 -1.00 2.37
N VAL A 427 -2.20 -0.42 1.86
CA VAL A 427 -0.84 -0.57 2.40
C VAL A 427 -0.31 0.80 2.78
N GLY A 428 0.19 0.96 3.99
CA GLY A 428 0.71 2.24 4.44
C GLY A 428 0.83 2.34 5.96
N TYR A 429 0.51 3.50 6.51
CA TYR A 429 0.65 3.75 7.94
C TYR A 429 -0.49 4.58 8.52
N ILE A 430 -0.67 4.44 9.84
CA ILE A 430 -1.40 5.34 10.71
C ILE A 430 -0.41 5.82 11.78
N GLY A 431 -0.02 7.09 11.74
CA GLY A 431 0.93 7.69 12.69
C GLY A 431 0.39 7.75 14.11
N TRP A 432 1.29 7.83 15.09
CA TRP A 432 0.89 8.08 16.49
C TRP A 432 0.17 9.42 16.67
N ASN A 433 0.45 10.40 15.78
CA ASN A 433 -0.24 11.69 15.71
C ASN A 433 -1.63 11.65 15.05
N GLY A 434 -2.08 10.49 14.58
CA GLY A 434 -3.38 10.31 13.92
C GLY A 434 -3.38 10.55 12.41
N ASN A 435 -2.31 11.04 11.83
CA ASN A 435 -2.18 11.16 10.38
C ASN A 435 -2.11 9.77 9.73
N MET A 436 -2.60 9.64 8.50
CA MET A 436 -2.61 8.38 7.76
C MET A 436 -2.21 8.64 6.30
N ASP A 437 -1.43 7.73 5.74
CA ASP A 437 -1.19 7.68 4.29
C ASP A 437 -1.19 6.22 3.84
N THR A 438 -2.09 5.89 2.91
CA THR A 438 -2.27 4.52 2.43
C THR A 438 -2.42 4.48 0.91
N ALA A 439 -1.70 3.57 0.28
CA ALA A 439 -1.84 3.23 -1.12
C ALA A 439 -2.82 2.08 -1.31
N ILE A 440 -3.47 2.00 -2.47
CA ILE A 440 -4.21 0.81 -2.88
C ILE A 440 -3.21 -0.31 -3.17
N ALA A 441 -3.44 -1.51 -2.64
CA ALA A 441 -2.60 -2.67 -2.90
C ALA A 441 -2.82 -3.23 -4.32
N ILE A 442 -2.28 -2.55 -5.32
CA ILE A 442 -2.24 -2.95 -6.73
C ILE A 442 -0.80 -2.92 -7.23
N ARG A 443 -0.52 -3.59 -8.35
CA ARG A 443 0.87 -3.78 -8.80
C ARG A 443 1.73 -4.34 -7.67
N THR A 444 1.15 -5.28 -6.92
CA THR A 444 1.67 -5.81 -5.66
C THR A 444 1.80 -7.31 -5.75
N ALA A 445 2.96 -7.79 -5.32
CA ALA A 445 3.26 -9.20 -5.15
C ALA A 445 3.18 -9.59 -3.67
N VAL A 446 2.66 -10.77 -3.41
CA VAL A 446 2.79 -11.47 -2.13
C VAL A 446 3.71 -12.66 -2.34
N ILE A 447 4.81 -12.75 -1.59
CA ILE A 447 5.74 -13.88 -1.62
C ILE A 447 5.54 -14.66 -0.34
N LYS A 448 5.05 -15.89 -0.45
CA LYS A 448 4.78 -16.77 0.68
C LYS A 448 5.03 -18.22 0.29
N ASP A 449 5.63 -19.00 1.18
CA ASP A 449 5.89 -20.43 0.99
C ASP A 449 6.63 -20.73 -0.33
N ASN A 450 7.60 -19.88 -0.70
CA ASN A 450 8.36 -19.93 -1.97
C ASN A 450 7.47 -19.81 -3.22
N VAL A 451 6.33 -19.16 -3.12
CA VAL A 451 5.44 -18.84 -4.25
C VAL A 451 5.23 -17.35 -4.33
N LEU A 452 5.38 -16.82 -5.53
CA LEU A 452 5.03 -15.45 -5.90
C LEU A 452 3.58 -15.40 -6.37
N HIS A 453 2.79 -14.54 -5.75
CA HIS A 453 1.39 -14.29 -6.11
C HIS A 453 1.23 -12.85 -6.59
N VAL A 454 0.67 -12.66 -7.76
CA VAL A 454 0.35 -11.37 -8.36
C VAL A 454 -1.13 -11.35 -8.73
N GLN A 455 -1.88 -10.34 -8.30
CA GLN A 455 -3.30 -10.22 -8.65
C GLN A 455 -3.57 -8.95 -9.45
N ALA A 456 -4.44 -9.05 -10.44
CA ALA A 456 -4.83 -7.93 -11.30
C ALA A 456 -6.26 -8.08 -11.77
N GLY A 457 -6.97 -6.96 -11.90
CA GLY A 457 -8.36 -6.90 -12.34
C GLY A 457 -8.56 -5.93 -13.51
N ALA A 458 -9.72 -6.04 -14.15
CA ALA A 458 -10.16 -5.19 -15.23
C ALA A 458 -11.58 -4.68 -14.97
N GLY A 459 -11.84 -3.41 -15.31
CA GLY A 459 -13.14 -2.77 -15.12
C GLY A 459 -14.11 -3.16 -16.22
N VAL A 460 -15.11 -3.98 -15.89
CA VAL A 460 -16.10 -4.49 -16.85
C VAL A 460 -17.33 -3.60 -16.87
N VAL A 461 -17.69 -3.12 -18.07
CA VAL A 461 -18.87 -2.32 -18.39
C VAL A 461 -19.66 -3.00 -19.52
N ALA A 462 -20.78 -2.40 -19.96
CA ALA A 462 -21.68 -2.99 -20.96
C ALA A 462 -21.00 -3.40 -22.28
N ASP A 463 -20.08 -2.59 -22.79
CA ASP A 463 -19.35 -2.81 -24.07
C ASP A 463 -18.00 -3.50 -23.88
N SER A 464 -17.65 -3.96 -22.69
CA SER A 464 -16.43 -4.75 -22.47
C SER A 464 -16.39 -6.01 -23.32
N VAL A 465 -15.18 -6.31 -23.84
CA VAL A 465 -14.90 -7.49 -24.64
C VAL A 465 -14.08 -8.48 -23.80
N PRO A 466 -14.57 -9.70 -23.52
CA PRO A 466 -13.92 -10.64 -22.60
C PRO A 466 -12.44 -10.90 -22.89
N GLU A 467 -12.06 -11.00 -24.16
CA GLU A 467 -10.68 -11.20 -24.60
C GLU A 467 -9.77 -10.01 -24.25
N LEU A 468 -10.31 -8.80 -24.36
CA LEU A 468 -9.56 -7.58 -24.04
C LEU A 468 -9.39 -7.43 -22.53
N GLU A 469 -10.43 -7.73 -21.74
CA GLU A 469 -10.37 -7.68 -20.27
C GLU A 469 -9.39 -8.73 -19.71
N TRP A 470 -9.40 -9.95 -20.26
CA TRP A 470 -8.38 -10.96 -19.92
C TRP A 470 -6.98 -10.47 -20.24
N LYS A 471 -6.76 -9.92 -21.43
CA LYS A 471 -5.47 -9.35 -21.81
C LYS A 471 -5.04 -8.18 -20.92
N GLU A 472 -5.98 -7.36 -20.48
CA GLU A 472 -5.74 -6.23 -19.60
C GLU A 472 -5.21 -6.70 -18.25
N THR A 473 -5.82 -7.72 -17.62
CA THR A 473 -5.32 -8.27 -16.35
C THR A 473 -3.89 -8.79 -16.46
N ASN A 474 -3.55 -9.50 -17.54
CA ASN A 474 -2.20 -9.97 -17.80
C ASN A 474 -1.22 -8.78 -18.03
N ASN A 475 -1.63 -7.75 -18.78
CA ASN A 475 -0.81 -6.55 -18.97
C ASN A 475 -0.51 -5.83 -17.64
N LYS A 476 -1.50 -5.76 -16.74
CA LYS A 476 -1.36 -5.16 -15.41
C LYS A 476 -0.42 -5.95 -14.50
N ALA A 477 -0.36 -7.27 -14.65
CA ALA A 477 0.56 -8.14 -13.90
C ALA A 477 2.00 -8.14 -14.46
N ARG A 478 2.17 -7.81 -15.74
CA ARG A 478 3.42 -8.02 -16.51
C ARG A 478 4.65 -7.35 -15.91
N ALA A 479 4.53 -6.18 -15.28
CA ALA A 479 5.68 -5.52 -14.66
C ALA A 479 6.28 -6.38 -13.54
N LEU A 480 5.43 -7.02 -12.71
CA LEU A 480 5.86 -7.92 -11.66
C LEU A 480 6.42 -9.26 -12.20
N MET A 481 5.79 -9.80 -13.25
CA MET A 481 6.31 -11.00 -13.91
C MET A 481 7.71 -10.77 -14.48
N ARG A 482 7.94 -9.64 -15.16
CA ARG A 482 9.25 -9.24 -15.66
C ARG A 482 10.26 -8.98 -14.54
N ALA A 483 9.83 -8.38 -13.43
CA ALA A 483 10.70 -8.21 -12.28
C ALA A 483 11.11 -9.57 -11.69
N ALA A 484 10.19 -10.53 -11.61
CA ALA A 484 10.48 -11.90 -11.18
C ALA A 484 11.47 -12.60 -12.13
N ALA A 485 11.30 -12.45 -13.46
CA ALA A 485 12.21 -12.99 -14.45
C ALA A 485 13.65 -12.47 -14.33
N MET A 486 13.84 -11.24 -13.83
CA MET A 486 15.16 -10.64 -13.59
C MET A 486 15.85 -11.13 -12.33
N VAL A 487 15.14 -11.77 -11.42
CA VAL A 487 15.70 -12.16 -10.12
C VAL A 487 15.72 -13.67 -9.89
N CYS A 488 14.88 -14.42 -10.59
CA CYS A 488 14.92 -15.88 -10.56
C CYS A 488 16.08 -16.40 -11.41
N GLU A 489 16.72 -17.47 -10.95
CA GLU A 489 17.64 -18.23 -11.78
C GLU A 489 16.85 -18.95 -12.89
N LYS A 490 17.48 -19.11 -14.05
CA LYS A 490 16.92 -19.92 -15.12
C LYS A 490 16.75 -21.35 -14.60
N ALA A 491 15.54 -21.91 -14.72
CA ALA A 491 15.33 -23.30 -14.41
C ALA A 491 16.40 -24.10 -15.17
N SER A 492 17.29 -24.78 -14.45
CA SER A 492 18.27 -25.66 -15.04
C SER A 492 17.50 -26.74 -15.81
N GLY A 493 17.35 -26.53 -17.11
CA GLY A 493 16.73 -27.52 -17.97
C GLY A 493 17.46 -28.83 -17.73
N GLU A 494 16.74 -29.87 -17.33
CA GLU A 494 17.24 -31.23 -17.46
C GLU A 494 17.69 -31.34 -18.89
N SER A 495 19.02 -31.41 -19.06
CA SER A 495 19.63 -31.78 -20.34
C SER A 495 19.13 -33.20 -20.68
N LYS A 496 18.18 -33.23 -21.61
CA LYS A 496 17.79 -34.50 -22.26
C LYS A 496 18.94 -35.08 -23.04
#